data_35e1bd4150b807de726867ff2ecd54a0
#
_entry.id   35e1bd4150b807de726867ff2ecd54a0
#
_cell.length_a   1.000
_cell.length_b   1.000
_cell.length_c   1.000
_cell.angle_alpha   90.00
_cell.angle_beta   90.00
_cell.angle_gamma   90.00
#
_symmetry.space_group_name_H-M   'P 1'
#
loop_
_entity.id
_entity.type
_entity.pdbx_description
1 polymer ?
#
loop_
_entity_poly.entity_id
_entity_poly.type
_entity_poly.pdbx_seq_one_letter_code
_entity_poly.pdbx_strand_id
1 'polypeptide(L)'
;IKEAYPERYINPGAAEQLIIGMATGLAMEGKIPIAYSITPFILYRPLEFIRNLVNEENIPVKIVGSGRDEDYGALGFSHYATDDEQILSSFTNLKIYKPEMSKDLDLFEILYNDQPCYLNLKR
;
A
#
# COMPACT_ATOMS: atom_id res chain seq x y z
N ILE A 1 11.38 5.82 11.05
CA ILE A 1 10.08 6.47 11.37
C ILE A 1 9.72 6.22 12.82
N LYS A 2 9.64 4.98 13.30
CA LYS A 2 9.27 4.62 14.67
C LYS A 2 10.07 5.35 15.74
N GLU A 3 11.39 5.48 15.57
CA GLU A 3 12.27 6.14 16.53
C GLU A 3 12.15 7.67 16.49
N ALA A 4 11.95 8.22 15.29
CA ALA A 4 11.88 9.68 15.10
C ALA A 4 10.48 10.26 15.35
N TYR A 5 9.43 9.47 15.14
CA TYR A 5 8.03 9.90 15.24
C TYR A 5 7.17 8.79 15.85
N PRO A 6 7.40 8.40 17.10
CA PRO A 6 6.70 7.27 17.72
C PRO A 6 5.18 7.45 17.79
N GLU A 7 4.71 8.68 17.93
CA GLU A 7 3.28 9.03 17.96
C GLU A 7 2.56 8.89 16.61
N ARG A 8 3.32 8.76 15.52
CA ARG A 8 2.80 8.56 14.16
C ARG A 8 2.99 7.14 13.66
N TYR A 9 3.57 6.27 14.48
CA TYR A 9 3.85 4.89 14.13
C TYR A 9 2.88 3.94 14.83
N ILE A 10 2.11 3.21 14.03
CA ILE A 10 1.17 2.20 14.51
C ILE A 10 1.59 0.85 13.93
N ASN A 11 1.74 -0.15 14.80
CA ASN A 11 2.02 -1.52 14.38
C ASN A 11 0.95 -2.46 14.96
N PRO A 12 -0.09 -2.79 14.20
CA PRO A 12 -1.15 -3.69 14.64
C PRO A 12 -0.78 -5.18 14.52
N GLY A 13 0.47 -5.49 14.23
CA GLY A 13 0.93 -6.86 14.00
C GLY A 13 0.73 -7.35 12.56
N ALA A 14 0.82 -8.66 12.37
CA ALA A 14 0.62 -9.33 11.07
C ALA A 14 -0.89 -9.45 10.76
N ALA A 15 -1.56 -8.32 10.57
CA ALA A 15 -3.01 -8.22 10.39
C ALA A 15 -3.33 -7.18 9.30
N GLU A 16 -2.99 -7.49 8.05
CA GLU A 16 -3.03 -6.53 6.94
C GLU A 16 -4.44 -6.00 6.66
N GLN A 17 -5.47 -6.79 6.90
CA GLN A 17 -6.86 -6.33 6.80
C GLN A 17 -7.15 -5.24 7.83
N LEU A 18 -6.65 -5.39 9.07
CA LEU A 18 -6.75 -4.34 10.08
C LEU A 18 -5.90 -3.12 9.71
N ILE A 19 -4.70 -3.31 9.13
CA ILE A 19 -3.85 -2.21 8.66
C ILE A 19 -4.62 -1.33 7.66
N ILE A 20 -5.22 -1.92 6.63
CA ILE A 20 -5.97 -1.15 5.63
C ILE A 20 -7.24 -0.55 6.22
N GLY A 21 -7.97 -1.26 7.08
CA GLY A 21 -9.16 -0.72 7.75
C GLY A 21 -8.83 0.50 8.62
N MET A 22 -7.76 0.43 9.42
CA MET A 22 -7.28 1.56 10.22
C MET A 22 -6.81 2.73 9.36
N ALA A 23 -6.05 2.45 8.30
CA ALA A 23 -5.59 3.47 7.36
C ALA A 23 -6.79 4.18 6.70
N THR A 24 -7.80 3.43 6.30
CA THR A 24 -9.04 3.99 5.75
C THR A 24 -9.71 4.95 6.74
N GLY A 25 -9.90 4.52 7.99
CA GLY A 25 -10.50 5.38 9.03
C GLY A 25 -9.66 6.64 9.29
N LEU A 26 -8.34 6.53 9.33
CA LEU A 26 -7.44 7.68 9.47
C LEU A 26 -7.54 8.66 8.28
N ALA A 27 -7.65 8.14 7.06
CA ALA A 27 -7.82 8.97 5.88
C ALA A 27 -9.16 9.71 5.90
N MET A 28 -10.24 9.06 6.33
CA MET A 28 -11.56 9.71 6.50
C MET A 28 -11.53 10.84 7.55
N GLU A 29 -10.63 10.76 8.54
CA GLU A 29 -10.36 11.83 9.52
C GLU A 29 -9.33 12.87 9.03
N GLY A 30 -9.04 12.90 7.74
CA GLY A 30 -8.15 13.90 7.13
C GLY A 30 -6.66 13.69 7.41
N LYS A 31 -6.25 12.47 7.81
CA LYS A 31 -4.83 12.11 7.93
C LYS A 31 -4.29 11.58 6.60
N ILE A 32 -2.98 11.51 6.49
CA ILE A 32 -2.28 10.91 5.34
C ILE A 32 -1.69 9.57 5.80
N PRO A 33 -2.46 8.48 5.79
CA PRO A 33 -1.98 7.18 6.23
C PRO A 33 -1.11 6.53 5.16
N ILE A 34 0.01 5.95 5.60
CA ILE A 34 0.88 5.11 4.79
C ILE A 34 0.80 3.69 5.36
N ALA A 35 0.14 2.81 4.66
CA ALA A 35 0.01 1.40 5.02
C ALA A 35 1.13 0.59 4.35
N TYR A 36 2.01 -0.02 5.14
CA TYR A 36 3.21 -0.70 4.65
C TYR A 36 3.29 -2.16 5.12
N SER A 37 3.55 -3.08 4.19
CA SER A 37 3.93 -4.47 4.49
C SER A 37 4.62 -5.10 3.26
N ILE A 38 4.91 -6.41 3.30
CA ILE A 38 5.32 -7.18 2.12
C ILE A 38 4.17 -7.17 1.11
N THR A 39 4.49 -6.99 -0.16
CA THR A 39 3.51 -6.76 -1.25
C THR A 39 2.33 -7.73 -1.25
N PRO A 40 2.50 -9.07 -1.36
CA PRO A 40 1.34 -9.96 -1.41
C PRO A 40 0.48 -9.91 -0.14
N PHE A 41 1.07 -9.57 1.01
CA PHE A 41 0.32 -9.53 2.26
C PHE A 41 -0.52 -8.26 2.37
N ILE A 42 0.06 -7.10 2.06
CA ILE A 42 -0.66 -5.83 2.13
C ILE A 42 -1.72 -5.69 1.03
N LEU A 43 -1.58 -6.43 -0.06
CA LEU A 43 -2.45 -6.33 -1.22
C LEU A 43 -3.54 -7.40 -1.23
N TYR A 44 -3.17 -8.68 -1.10
CA TYR A 44 -4.12 -9.77 -1.32
C TYR A 44 -4.98 -10.08 -0.11
N ARG A 45 -4.41 -10.01 1.11
CA ARG A 45 -5.18 -10.27 2.34
C ARG A 45 -6.32 -9.27 2.55
N PRO A 46 -6.12 -7.95 2.39
CA PRO A 46 -7.17 -6.94 2.52
C PRO A 46 -7.83 -6.54 1.20
N LEU A 47 -7.76 -7.36 0.14
CA LEU A 47 -8.19 -6.96 -1.20
C LEU A 47 -9.63 -6.44 -1.25
N GLU A 48 -10.54 -7.04 -0.48
CA GLU A 48 -11.92 -6.57 -0.35
C GLU A 48 -11.99 -5.13 0.19
N PHE A 49 -11.22 -4.83 1.23
CA PHE A 49 -11.16 -3.48 1.82
C PHE A 49 -10.57 -2.47 0.83
N ILE A 50 -9.49 -2.86 0.13
CA ILE A 50 -8.90 -2.01 -0.90
C ILE A 50 -9.90 -1.74 -2.01
N ARG A 51 -10.58 -2.78 -2.50
CA ARG A 51 -11.58 -2.66 -3.55
C ARG A 51 -12.73 -1.73 -3.15
N ASN A 52 -13.37 -2.02 -2.00
CA ASN A 52 -14.61 -1.37 -1.63
C ASN A 52 -14.40 0.02 -1.04
N LEU A 53 -13.35 0.23 -0.23
CA LEU A 53 -13.14 1.48 0.48
C LEU A 53 -12.11 2.36 -0.20
N VAL A 54 -10.93 1.81 -0.52
CA VAL A 54 -9.84 2.61 -1.07
C VAL A 54 -10.12 2.97 -2.53
N ASN A 55 -10.53 1.99 -3.34
CA ASN A 55 -10.79 2.23 -4.76
C ASN A 55 -12.19 2.80 -5.02
N GLU A 56 -13.26 2.13 -4.58
CA GLU A 56 -14.63 2.52 -4.94
C GLU A 56 -15.04 3.86 -4.30
N GLU A 57 -14.78 4.03 -3.00
CA GLU A 57 -15.05 5.27 -2.27
C GLU A 57 -13.94 6.33 -2.45
N ASN A 58 -12.89 6.02 -3.22
CA ASN A 58 -11.76 6.91 -3.51
C ASN A 58 -11.09 7.48 -2.24
N ILE A 59 -10.95 6.66 -1.18
CA ILE A 59 -10.35 7.11 0.07
C ILE A 59 -8.82 7.15 -0.05
N PRO A 60 -8.14 8.28 0.24
CA PRO A 60 -6.74 8.53 -0.13
C PRO A 60 -5.70 7.82 0.75
N VAL A 61 -5.81 6.50 0.87
CA VAL A 61 -4.80 5.66 1.53
C VAL A 61 -3.59 5.47 0.62
N LYS A 62 -2.38 5.62 1.18
CA LYS A 62 -1.12 5.35 0.49
C LYS A 62 -0.66 3.94 0.86
N ILE A 63 -0.88 2.98 -0.04
CA ILE A 63 -0.49 1.58 0.17
C ILE A 63 0.93 1.39 -0.36
N VAL A 64 1.82 0.86 0.47
CA VAL A 64 3.22 0.62 0.10
C VAL A 64 3.55 -0.86 0.27
N GLY A 65 3.79 -1.54 -0.84
CA GLY A 65 4.25 -2.92 -0.88
C GLY A 65 5.78 -3.00 -1.01
N SER A 66 6.42 -3.81 -0.19
CA SER A 66 7.85 -4.14 -0.30
C SER A 66 8.04 -5.51 -0.95
N GLY A 67 8.94 -5.58 -1.91
CA GLY A 67 9.22 -6.78 -2.69
C GLY A 67 8.31 -6.89 -3.91
N ARG A 68 8.91 -6.63 -5.06
CA ARG A 68 8.29 -6.69 -6.39
C ARG A 68 8.55 -8.06 -7.02
N ASP A 69 7.63 -8.51 -7.84
CA ASP A 69 7.77 -9.74 -8.62
C ASP A 69 8.20 -10.92 -7.72
N GLU A 70 9.41 -11.43 -7.90
CA GLU A 70 10.00 -12.53 -7.13
C GLU A 70 11.14 -12.08 -6.19
N ASP A 71 11.18 -10.83 -5.77
CA ASP A 71 12.23 -10.29 -4.88
C ASP A 71 12.46 -11.12 -3.60
N TYR A 72 11.42 -11.81 -3.12
CA TYR A 72 11.47 -12.73 -2.00
C TYR A 72 11.59 -14.21 -2.41
N GLY A 73 12.16 -14.49 -3.60
CA GLY A 73 12.19 -15.82 -4.22
C GLY A 73 12.50 -17.00 -3.31
N ALA A 74 13.45 -16.84 -2.38
CA ALA A 74 13.80 -17.89 -1.42
C ALA A 74 12.66 -18.28 -0.45
N LEU A 75 11.63 -17.43 -0.31
CA LEU A 75 10.48 -17.68 0.56
C LEU A 75 9.29 -18.31 -0.17
N GLY A 76 9.40 -18.49 -1.49
CA GLY A 76 8.43 -19.16 -2.33
C GLY A 76 7.22 -18.34 -2.73
N PHE A 77 6.30 -18.98 -3.45
CA PHE A 77 5.16 -18.37 -4.14
C PHE A 77 4.28 -17.47 -3.25
N SER A 78 4.12 -17.78 -1.97
CA SER A 78 3.34 -16.95 -1.05
C SER A 78 3.88 -15.53 -0.85
N HIS A 79 5.13 -15.28 -1.28
CA HIS A 79 5.81 -13.98 -1.18
C HIS A 79 6.00 -13.32 -2.55
N TYR A 80 5.51 -13.93 -3.63
CA TYR A 80 5.59 -13.38 -4.97
C TYR A 80 4.48 -12.35 -5.20
N ALA A 81 4.77 -11.35 -6.00
CA ALA A 81 3.86 -10.27 -6.39
C ALA A 81 3.84 -10.09 -7.91
N THR A 82 3.88 -11.22 -8.64
CA THR A 82 3.97 -11.24 -10.11
C THR A 82 2.65 -10.91 -10.81
N ASP A 83 1.54 -10.97 -10.09
CA ASP A 83 0.17 -10.78 -10.58
C ASP A 83 -0.55 -9.55 -9.97
N ASP A 84 0.16 -8.74 -9.21
CA ASP A 84 -0.41 -7.58 -8.51
C ASP A 84 -1.08 -6.58 -9.46
N GLU A 85 -0.42 -6.21 -10.56
CA GLU A 85 -1.00 -5.30 -11.55
C GLU A 85 -2.22 -5.90 -12.25
N GLN A 86 -2.18 -7.20 -12.56
CA GLN A 86 -3.31 -7.87 -13.19
C GLN A 86 -4.54 -7.85 -12.27
N ILE A 87 -4.35 -8.13 -10.96
CA ILE A 87 -5.42 -8.08 -9.97
C ILE A 87 -5.97 -6.67 -9.84
N LEU A 88 -5.11 -5.67 -9.83
CA LEU A 88 -5.50 -4.26 -9.70
C LEU A 88 -5.95 -3.60 -11.00
N SER A 89 -5.87 -4.28 -12.14
CA SER A 89 -6.21 -3.70 -13.46
C SER A 89 -7.64 -3.16 -13.57
N SER A 90 -8.56 -3.67 -12.75
CA SER A 90 -9.95 -3.20 -12.67
C SER A 90 -10.18 -2.04 -11.69
N PHE A 91 -9.15 -1.62 -10.96
CA PHE A 91 -9.24 -0.57 -9.94
C PHE A 91 -8.98 0.80 -10.58
N THR A 92 -10.04 1.52 -10.87
CA THR A 92 -9.98 2.75 -11.69
C THR A 92 -9.50 3.98 -10.92
N ASN A 93 -9.67 4.00 -9.60
CA ASN A 93 -9.29 5.13 -8.75
C ASN A 93 -7.94 4.94 -8.05
N LEU A 94 -7.44 3.70 -7.97
CA LEU A 94 -6.17 3.37 -7.32
C LEU A 94 -5.00 3.61 -8.30
N LYS A 95 -4.22 4.65 -8.08
CA LYS A 95 -3.05 4.95 -8.91
C LYS A 95 -1.88 4.03 -8.54
N ILE A 96 -1.29 3.37 -9.53
CA ILE A 96 -0.18 2.42 -9.32
C ILE A 96 1.15 3.08 -9.69
N TYR A 97 2.14 2.97 -8.80
CA TYR A 97 3.51 3.42 -9.01
C TYR A 97 4.48 2.25 -8.85
N LYS A 98 5.31 2.01 -9.87
CA LYS A 98 6.40 1.00 -9.87
C LYS A 98 7.74 1.68 -10.18
N PRO A 99 8.32 2.43 -9.25
CA PRO A 99 9.57 3.14 -9.50
C PRO A 99 10.74 2.15 -9.62
N GLU A 100 11.64 2.39 -10.56
CA GLU A 100 12.91 1.66 -10.63
C GLU A 100 13.93 2.20 -9.63
N MET A 101 13.88 3.50 -9.37
CA MET A 101 14.75 4.19 -8.41
C MET A 101 13.91 5.20 -7.60
N SER A 102 14.37 5.51 -6.40
CA SER A 102 13.69 6.49 -5.53
C SER A 102 13.53 7.87 -6.16
N LYS A 103 14.45 8.28 -7.04
CA LYS A 103 14.38 9.55 -7.79
C LYS A 103 13.24 9.61 -8.81
N ASP A 104 12.64 8.46 -9.17
CA ASP A 104 11.55 8.37 -10.12
C ASP A 104 10.19 8.69 -9.47
N LEU A 105 10.19 8.96 -8.17
CA LEU A 105 9.00 9.31 -7.39
C LEU A 105 9.01 10.78 -6.97
N ASP A 106 7.97 11.49 -7.29
CA ASP A 106 7.63 12.73 -6.59
C ASP A 106 6.84 12.38 -5.32
N LEU A 107 7.57 12.21 -4.22
CA LEU A 107 6.97 11.84 -2.93
C LEU A 107 6.05 12.93 -2.40
N PHE A 108 6.30 14.21 -2.71
CA PHE A 108 5.43 15.29 -2.29
C PHE A 108 4.09 15.20 -3.01
N GLU A 109 4.09 15.05 -4.33
CA GLU A 109 2.87 14.85 -5.10
C GLU A 109 2.09 13.63 -4.60
N ILE A 110 2.77 12.49 -4.43
CA ILE A 110 2.12 11.23 -4.01
C ILE A 110 1.47 11.36 -2.64
N LEU A 111 2.14 11.96 -1.67
CA LEU A 111 1.65 12.04 -0.29
C LEU A 111 0.53 13.07 -0.12
N TYR A 112 0.63 14.21 -0.80
CA TYR A 112 -0.28 15.35 -0.56
C TYR A 112 -1.40 15.49 -1.59
N ASN A 113 -1.52 14.58 -2.56
CA ASN A 113 -2.72 14.53 -3.39
C ASN A 113 -3.83 13.73 -2.68
N ASP A 114 -5.08 14.02 -3.03
CA ASP A 114 -6.27 13.35 -2.50
C ASP A 114 -6.61 12.05 -3.28
N GLN A 115 -5.60 11.39 -3.83
CA GLN A 115 -5.77 10.16 -4.60
C GLN A 115 -5.24 8.95 -3.82
N PRO A 116 -5.98 7.85 -3.75
CA PRO A 116 -5.42 6.60 -3.27
C PRO A 116 -4.31 6.11 -4.21
N CYS A 117 -3.28 5.50 -3.64
CA CYS A 117 -2.23 4.94 -4.47
C CYS A 117 -1.64 3.65 -3.90
N TYR A 118 -1.07 2.87 -4.80
CA TYR A 118 -0.26 1.71 -4.50
C TYR A 118 1.16 1.91 -5.04
N LEU A 119 2.13 1.88 -4.15
CA LEU A 119 3.56 1.92 -4.47
C LEU A 119 4.14 0.51 -4.34
N ASN A 120 4.56 -0.05 -5.46
CA ASN A 120 5.24 -1.34 -5.50
C ASN A 120 6.75 -1.11 -5.52
N LEU A 121 7.40 -1.30 -4.38
CA LEU A 121 8.82 -1.03 -4.20
C LEU A 121 9.64 -2.32 -4.34
N LYS A 122 10.80 -2.22 -5.01
CA LYS A 122 11.81 -3.25 -4.96
C LYS A 122 12.37 -3.38 -3.55
N ARG A 123 12.86 -4.59 -3.23
CA ARG A 123 13.57 -4.87 -1.97
C ARG A 123 15.03 -4.45 -2.06
#